data_37dadac2bbbf85a7b7914d1fd20ef6c0
#
_entry.id   37dadac2bbbf85a7b7914d1fd20ef6c0
#
_cell.length_a   1.000
_cell.length_b   1.000
_cell.length_c   1.000
_cell.angle_alpha   90.00
_cell.angle_beta   90.00
_cell.angle_gamma   90.00
#
_symmetry.space_group_name_H-M   'P 1'
#
loop_
_entity.id
_entity.type
_entity.pdbx_description
1 polymer ?
#
loop_
_entity_poly.entity_id
_entity_poly.type
_entity_poly.pdbx_seq_one_letter_code
_entity_poly.pdbx_strand_id
1 'polypeptide(L)'
;MIVDGLNRVTALSAMLAARLRGKPCVGIVTDLPDMLSGSSFSKKLANFVIRHCTHYVLLTEAMNDYLNKAGKPYVILEGHADITMADRVPSMDRKSKPRICFYAGGVSRQYGLANLVEGFRKADIPNAVLHIYGPGDYVKELQQIAQEDERIFYGGMLLNSEIVEKEQEATLLVNPRPTGEEYVKYSFPSKTMEYMASGTPVLTTVLPGMPKEYYPYVFFLEDETAEGIARILPELLAKSEEELFEKGSRARAFVLDQRNNLVQAQKIIQMLS
;
A
#
# COMPACT_ATOMS: atom_id res chain seq x y z
N MET A 1 4.38 -22.41 -14.59
CA MET A 1 5.55 -21.53 -14.42
C MET A 1 5.01 -20.14 -14.06
N ILE A 2 5.56 -19.48 -13.04
CA ILE A 2 5.12 -18.15 -12.60
C ILE A 2 6.20 -17.14 -12.98
N VAL A 3 5.83 -16.03 -13.56
CA VAL A 3 6.76 -14.99 -14.05
C VAL A 3 6.31 -13.61 -13.60
N ASP A 4 7.26 -12.76 -13.24
CA ASP A 4 7.03 -11.32 -13.10
C ASP A 4 6.93 -10.71 -14.52
N GLY A 5 5.77 -10.18 -14.87
CA GLY A 5 5.51 -9.62 -16.18
C GLY A 5 6.43 -8.46 -16.58
N LEU A 6 7.05 -7.80 -15.60
CA LEU A 6 7.96 -6.67 -15.82
C LEU A 6 9.42 -7.09 -16.01
N ASN A 7 9.81 -8.28 -15.55
CA ASN A 7 11.17 -8.82 -15.74
C ASN A 7 11.31 -9.50 -17.12
N ARG A 8 11.48 -8.69 -18.13
CA ARG A 8 11.34 -9.00 -19.56
C ARG A 8 12.11 -10.21 -20.05
N VAL A 9 13.40 -10.32 -19.67
CA VAL A 9 14.29 -11.39 -20.19
C VAL A 9 13.94 -12.73 -19.56
N THR A 10 13.86 -12.78 -18.25
CA THR A 10 13.51 -14.01 -17.51
C THR A 10 12.08 -14.44 -17.79
N ALA A 11 11.15 -13.48 -17.88
CA ALA A 11 9.76 -13.76 -18.21
C ALA A 11 9.59 -14.30 -19.63
N LEU A 12 10.29 -13.74 -20.62
CA LEU A 12 10.28 -14.25 -21.99
C LEU A 12 10.81 -15.69 -22.07
N SER A 13 11.95 -15.95 -21.42
CA SER A 13 12.58 -17.28 -21.41
C SER A 13 11.67 -18.31 -20.73
N ALA A 14 11.07 -17.94 -19.60
CA ALA A 14 10.14 -18.81 -18.87
C ALA A 14 8.85 -19.07 -19.63
N MET A 15 8.29 -18.05 -20.28
CA MET A 15 7.11 -18.17 -21.14
C MET A 15 7.36 -19.13 -22.29
N LEU A 16 8.50 -18.99 -22.99
CA LEU A 16 8.87 -19.90 -24.09
C LEU A 16 9.07 -21.34 -23.61
N ALA A 17 9.76 -21.52 -22.48
CA ALA A 17 9.95 -22.84 -21.87
C ALA A 17 8.62 -23.50 -21.43
N ALA A 18 7.70 -22.71 -20.87
CA ALA A 18 6.36 -23.21 -20.51
C ALA A 18 5.60 -23.65 -21.77
N ARG A 19 5.61 -22.84 -22.84
CA ARG A 19 4.95 -23.14 -24.10
C ARG A 19 5.49 -24.42 -24.75
N LEU A 20 6.82 -24.57 -24.80
CA LEU A 20 7.46 -25.78 -25.36
C LEU A 20 7.10 -27.06 -24.60
N ARG A 21 6.79 -26.95 -23.31
CA ARG A 21 6.43 -28.08 -22.45
C ARG A 21 4.91 -28.25 -22.29
N GLY A 22 4.08 -27.47 -22.97
CA GLY A 22 2.62 -27.52 -22.83
C GLY A 22 2.14 -27.21 -21.40
N LYS A 23 2.87 -26.37 -20.64
CA LYS A 23 2.57 -26.03 -19.26
C LYS A 23 2.04 -24.59 -19.14
N PRO A 24 1.15 -24.30 -18.16
CA PRO A 24 0.67 -22.96 -17.94
C PRO A 24 1.81 -22.00 -17.58
N CYS A 25 1.69 -20.76 -18.06
CA CYS A 25 2.53 -19.63 -17.70
C CYS A 25 1.65 -18.57 -17.03
N VAL A 26 1.89 -18.30 -15.77
CA VAL A 26 1.17 -17.31 -14.95
C VAL A 26 1.95 -16.01 -14.96
N GLY A 27 1.38 -14.94 -15.46
CA GLY A 27 1.96 -13.60 -15.39
C GLY A 27 1.47 -12.88 -14.13
N ILE A 28 2.38 -12.59 -13.20
CA ILE A 28 2.11 -11.63 -12.12
C ILE A 28 2.36 -10.24 -12.70
N VAL A 29 1.35 -9.38 -12.66
CA VAL A 29 1.42 -8.01 -13.17
C VAL A 29 1.10 -7.05 -12.05
N THR A 30 2.14 -6.39 -11.53
CA THR A 30 2.02 -5.40 -10.44
C THR A 30 1.84 -3.98 -10.96
N ASP A 31 2.29 -3.73 -12.19
CA ASP A 31 2.17 -2.43 -12.84
C ASP A 31 1.92 -2.61 -14.34
N LEU A 32 1.22 -1.67 -14.96
CA LEU A 32 1.01 -1.67 -16.40
C LEU A 32 2.27 -1.13 -17.10
N PRO A 33 2.87 -1.88 -18.05
CA PRO A 33 4.08 -1.43 -18.74
C PRO A 33 3.95 -0.07 -19.42
N ASP A 34 2.75 0.25 -19.92
CA ASP A 34 2.47 1.50 -20.61
C ASP A 34 2.50 2.72 -19.67
N MET A 35 2.29 2.53 -18.37
CA MET A 35 2.30 3.58 -17.35
C MET A 35 3.65 3.76 -16.65
N LEU A 36 4.59 2.85 -16.90
CA LEU A 36 5.93 2.95 -16.32
C LEU A 36 6.83 3.87 -17.17
N SER A 37 7.85 4.44 -16.54
CA SER A 37 8.97 5.07 -17.24
C SER A 37 9.78 4.00 -17.99
N GLY A 38 10.34 4.33 -19.14
CA GLY A 38 11.20 3.42 -19.89
C GLY A 38 11.08 3.54 -21.41
N SER A 39 11.97 2.85 -22.14
CA SER A 39 11.99 2.89 -23.59
C SER A 39 10.77 2.20 -24.21
N SER A 40 10.33 2.66 -25.38
CA SER A 40 9.22 2.06 -26.13
C SER A 40 9.44 0.56 -26.42
N PHE A 41 10.67 0.17 -26.72
CA PHE A 41 11.02 -1.24 -26.94
C PHE A 41 10.80 -2.08 -25.67
N SER A 42 11.19 -1.55 -24.55
CA SER A 42 11.04 -2.15 -23.22
C SER A 42 9.58 -2.42 -22.88
N LYS A 43 8.72 -1.43 -23.09
CA LYS A 43 7.26 -1.54 -22.89
C LYS A 43 6.63 -2.55 -23.83
N LYS A 44 7.01 -2.53 -25.12
CA LYS A 44 6.52 -3.49 -26.13
C LYS A 44 6.86 -4.92 -25.76
N LEU A 45 8.09 -5.18 -25.28
CA LEU A 45 8.51 -6.52 -24.89
C LEU A 45 7.77 -7.02 -23.63
N ALA A 46 7.59 -6.16 -22.62
CA ALA A 46 6.80 -6.51 -21.44
C ALA A 46 5.34 -6.82 -21.81
N ASN A 47 4.71 -5.97 -22.61
CA ASN A 47 3.35 -6.20 -23.11
C ASN A 47 3.25 -7.50 -23.95
N PHE A 48 4.26 -7.80 -24.76
CA PHE A 48 4.31 -9.05 -25.52
C PHE A 48 4.32 -10.25 -24.58
N VAL A 49 5.19 -10.27 -23.56
CA VAL A 49 5.28 -11.36 -22.58
C VAL A 49 3.97 -11.52 -21.83
N ILE A 50 3.43 -10.43 -21.29
CA ILE A 50 2.16 -10.44 -20.54
C ILE A 50 1.04 -11.03 -21.41
N ARG A 51 0.89 -10.55 -22.64
CA ARG A 51 -0.14 -11.03 -23.57
C ARG A 51 -0.02 -12.51 -23.94
N HIS A 52 1.16 -13.12 -23.79
CA HIS A 52 1.38 -14.54 -24.09
C HIS A 52 1.35 -15.44 -22.84
N CYS A 53 1.22 -14.89 -21.63
CA CYS A 53 0.90 -15.67 -20.44
C CYS A 53 -0.49 -16.32 -20.62
N THR A 54 -0.68 -17.49 -20.02
CA THR A 54 -1.94 -18.24 -20.10
C THR A 54 -2.92 -17.89 -18.98
N HIS A 55 -2.39 -17.39 -17.85
CA HIS A 55 -3.13 -17.02 -16.65
C HIS A 55 -2.57 -15.72 -16.10
N TYR A 56 -3.37 -14.99 -15.34
CA TYR A 56 -2.97 -13.72 -14.74
C TYR A 56 -3.15 -13.69 -13.23
N VAL A 57 -2.20 -13.06 -12.57
CA VAL A 57 -2.33 -12.53 -11.21
C VAL A 57 -2.24 -11.02 -11.31
N LEU A 58 -3.31 -10.33 -10.95
CA LEU A 58 -3.48 -8.89 -11.15
C LEU A 58 -3.83 -8.21 -9.84
N LEU A 59 -3.54 -6.92 -9.71
CA LEU A 59 -3.80 -6.19 -8.46
C LEU A 59 -5.26 -5.72 -8.34
N THR A 60 -5.92 -5.40 -9.46
CA THR A 60 -7.28 -4.82 -9.46
C THR A 60 -8.11 -5.35 -10.63
N GLU A 61 -9.44 -5.29 -10.48
CA GLU A 61 -10.35 -5.60 -11.60
C GLU A 61 -10.16 -4.64 -12.77
N ALA A 62 -9.88 -3.35 -12.52
CA ALA A 62 -9.57 -2.40 -13.59
C ALA A 62 -8.34 -2.83 -14.41
N MET A 63 -7.35 -3.47 -13.78
CA MET A 63 -6.19 -4.04 -14.47
C MET A 63 -6.60 -5.23 -15.34
N ASN A 64 -7.51 -6.09 -14.86
CA ASN A 64 -8.07 -7.18 -15.64
C ASN A 64 -8.83 -6.65 -16.87
N ASP A 65 -9.70 -5.68 -16.69
CA ASP A 65 -10.46 -5.05 -17.77
C ASP A 65 -9.54 -4.41 -18.83
N TYR A 66 -8.41 -3.90 -18.42
CA TYR A 66 -7.42 -3.31 -19.34
C TYR A 66 -6.62 -4.37 -20.12
N LEU A 67 -6.09 -5.38 -19.43
CA LEU A 67 -5.13 -6.36 -20.00
C LEU A 67 -5.78 -7.58 -20.61
N ASN A 68 -6.86 -8.09 -20.01
CA ASN A 68 -7.39 -9.43 -20.27
C ASN A 68 -8.52 -9.47 -21.30
N LYS A 69 -8.31 -8.83 -22.44
CA LYS A 69 -9.31 -8.81 -23.52
C LYS A 69 -9.64 -10.21 -24.09
N ALA A 70 -8.79 -11.19 -23.84
CA ALA A 70 -8.97 -12.57 -24.31
C ALA A 70 -9.73 -13.46 -23.30
N GLY A 71 -10.14 -12.95 -22.15
CA GLY A 71 -10.89 -13.70 -21.12
C GLY A 71 -10.12 -14.88 -20.52
N LYS A 72 -8.81 -14.76 -20.35
CA LYS A 72 -7.97 -15.79 -19.75
C LYS A 72 -8.28 -15.95 -18.26
N PRO A 73 -8.05 -17.14 -17.67
CA PRO A 73 -8.15 -17.31 -16.23
C PRO A 73 -7.26 -16.32 -15.47
N TYR A 74 -7.80 -15.73 -14.41
CA TYR A 74 -7.09 -14.75 -13.61
C TYR A 74 -7.53 -14.81 -12.15
N VAL A 75 -6.72 -14.21 -11.29
CA VAL A 75 -7.04 -13.97 -9.90
C VAL A 75 -6.61 -12.55 -9.52
N ILE A 76 -7.47 -11.88 -8.76
CA ILE A 76 -7.13 -10.57 -8.17
C ILE A 76 -6.44 -10.82 -6.83
N LEU A 77 -5.21 -10.36 -6.74
CA LEU A 77 -4.41 -10.33 -5.53
C LEU A 77 -3.87 -8.92 -5.35
N GLU A 78 -4.62 -8.11 -4.63
CA GLU A 78 -4.30 -6.69 -4.38
C GLU A 78 -3.01 -6.50 -3.57
N GLY A 79 -2.55 -7.55 -2.89
CA GLY A 79 -1.37 -7.64 -2.06
C GLY A 79 -1.50 -8.80 -1.08
N HIS A 80 -0.58 -8.87 -0.12
CA HIS A 80 -0.68 -9.82 0.99
C HIS A 80 -0.03 -9.24 2.24
N ALA A 81 -0.55 -9.62 3.40
CA ALA A 81 0.12 -9.46 4.68
C ALA A 81 1.08 -10.64 4.90
N ASP A 82 2.22 -10.39 5.50
CA ASP A 82 3.11 -11.47 5.94
C ASP A 82 2.49 -12.19 7.14
N ILE A 83 2.27 -13.50 7.03
CA ILE A 83 1.69 -14.30 8.11
C ILE A 83 2.54 -14.26 9.39
N THR A 84 3.85 -14.01 9.28
CA THR A 84 4.74 -13.90 10.45
C THR A 84 4.42 -12.67 11.31
N MET A 85 3.69 -11.69 10.76
CA MET A 85 3.16 -10.59 11.56
C MET A 85 2.19 -11.06 12.65
N ALA A 86 1.62 -12.27 12.52
CA ALA A 86 0.78 -12.86 13.57
C ALA A 86 1.50 -13.01 14.92
N ASP A 87 2.81 -13.23 14.89
CA ASP A 87 3.63 -13.37 16.10
C ASP A 87 3.88 -12.05 16.84
N ARG A 88 3.63 -10.91 16.18
CA ARG A 88 3.79 -9.58 16.75
C ARG A 88 2.45 -9.06 17.29
N VAL A 89 2.11 -9.40 18.51
CA VAL A 89 0.83 -9.00 19.11
C VAL A 89 0.84 -7.50 19.45
N PRO A 90 -0.09 -6.70 18.88
CA PRO A 90 -0.22 -5.28 19.25
C PRO A 90 -0.72 -5.15 20.69
N SER A 91 -0.28 -4.09 21.39
CA SER A 91 -0.70 -3.79 22.75
C SER A 91 -0.97 -2.28 22.88
N MET A 92 -1.97 -1.92 23.67
CA MET A 92 -2.25 -0.52 24.01
C MET A 92 -1.09 0.12 24.79
N ASP A 93 -0.40 -0.65 25.62
CA ASP A 93 0.75 -0.17 26.42
C ASP A 93 1.95 0.27 25.57
N ARG A 94 1.99 -0.16 24.30
CA ARG A 94 3.05 0.25 23.35
C ARG A 94 2.78 1.61 22.70
N LYS A 95 1.57 2.16 22.83
CA LYS A 95 1.22 3.43 22.19
C LYS A 95 1.95 4.60 22.85
N SER A 96 2.70 5.34 22.02
CA SER A 96 3.51 6.46 22.50
C SER A 96 2.68 7.67 22.89
N LYS A 97 3.20 8.42 23.85
CA LYS A 97 2.70 9.76 24.18
C LYS A 97 3.85 10.76 23.97
N PRO A 98 3.66 11.84 23.19
CA PRO A 98 2.42 12.29 22.55
C PRO A 98 1.88 11.30 21.51
N ARG A 99 0.62 11.49 21.05
CA ARG A 99 -0.01 10.70 19.98
C ARG A 99 0.75 10.86 18.68
N ILE A 100 1.05 9.75 17.99
CA ILE A 100 1.85 9.77 16.76
C ILE A 100 0.96 9.49 15.56
N CYS A 101 0.89 10.48 14.64
CA CYS A 101 0.56 10.23 13.24
C CYS A 101 1.82 9.73 12.54
N PHE A 102 1.72 8.66 11.77
CA PHE A 102 2.90 8.00 11.22
C PHE A 102 2.76 7.74 9.72
N TYR A 103 3.84 7.99 8.99
CA TYR A 103 3.98 7.58 7.59
C TYR A 103 5.37 6.98 7.36
N ALA A 104 5.43 5.83 6.68
CA ALA A 104 6.68 5.28 6.18
C ALA A 104 6.54 4.91 4.70
N GLY A 105 7.48 5.34 3.86
CA GLY A 105 7.48 5.02 2.43
C GLY A 105 8.15 6.07 1.56
N GLY A 106 7.76 6.12 0.29
CA GLY A 106 8.26 7.15 -0.62
C GLY A 106 7.83 8.55 -0.17
N VAL A 107 8.79 9.37 0.27
CA VAL A 107 8.55 10.75 0.72
C VAL A 107 8.54 11.66 -0.51
N SER A 108 7.43 11.62 -1.25
CA SER A 108 7.27 12.34 -2.51
C SER A 108 5.95 13.10 -2.56
N ARG A 109 5.92 14.23 -3.29
CA ARG A 109 4.72 15.02 -3.51
C ARG A 109 3.62 14.22 -4.21
N GLN A 110 4.00 13.36 -5.15
CA GLN A 110 3.05 12.49 -5.87
C GLN A 110 2.31 11.48 -4.96
N TYR A 111 2.80 11.25 -3.75
CA TYR A 111 2.15 10.38 -2.75
C TYR A 111 1.36 11.15 -1.69
N GLY A 112 1.13 12.47 -1.89
CA GLY A 112 0.31 13.30 -1.02
C GLY A 112 1.02 13.82 0.23
N LEU A 113 2.35 13.64 0.33
CA LEU A 113 3.11 14.03 1.53
C LEU A 113 3.08 15.53 1.81
N ALA A 114 3.09 16.37 0.78
CA ALA A 114 3.01 17.81 0.96
C ALA A 114 1.67 18.21 1.61
N ASN A 115 0.56 17.62 1.16
CA ASN A 115 -0.76 17.87 1.76
C ASN A 115 -0.84 17.33 3.19
N LEU A 116 -0.25 16.15 3.46
CA LEU A 116 -0.21 15.57 4.80
C LEU A 116 0.52 16.51 5.77
N VAL A 117 1.72 16.96 5.41
CA VAL A 117 2.54 17.83 6.24
C VAL A 117 1.85 19.17 6.48
N GLU A 118 1.36 19.81 5.42
CA GLU A 118 0.67 21.10 5.54
C GLU A 118 -0.65 20.99 6.29
N GLY A 119 -1.40 19.92 6.08
CA GLY A 119 -2.64 19.64 6.81
C GLY A 119 -2.38 19.40 8.31
N PHE A 120 -1.32 18.66 8.64
CA PHE A 120 -0.91 18.48 10.04
C PHE A 120 -0.49 19.80 10.71
N ARG A 121 0.24 20.66 10.00
CA ARG A 121 0.63 21.99 10.50
C ARG A 121 -0.58 22.86 10.81
N LYS A 122 -1.61 22.84 9.94
CA LYS A 122 -2.86 23.60 10.11
C LYS A 122 -3.78 23.03 11.17
N ALA A 123 -3.66 21.75 11.48
CA ALA A 123 -4.53 21.08 12.42
C ALA A 123 -4.23 21.53 13.86
N ASP A 124 -5.31 21.85 14.61
CA ASP A 124 -5.23 22.08 16.05
C ASP A 124 -5.28 20.72 16.78
N ILE A 125 -4.11 20.16 17.00
CA ILE A 125 -3.95 18.83 17.61
C ILE A 125 -2.97 18.94 18.79
N PRO A 126 -3.44 19.25 19.98
CA PRO A 126 -2.59 19.28 21.15
C PRO A 126 -2.02 17.88 21.45
N ASN A 127 -0.75 17.82 21.81
CA ASN A 127 -0.07 16.57 22.18
C ASN A 127 -0.03 15.50 21.06
N ALA A 128 0.08 15.91 19.81
CA ALA A 128 0.31 15.02 18.68
C ALA A 128 1.56 15.43 17.89
N VAL A 129 2.22 14.42 17.31
CA VAL A 129 3.40 14.57 16.45
C VAL A 129 3.20 13.79 15.14
N LEU A 130 3.86 14.25 14.08
CA LEU A 130 3.89 13.57 12.78
C LEU A 130 5.28 12.99 12.56
N HIS A 131 5.37 11.67 12.48
CA HIS A 131 6.62 10.97 12.17
C HIS A 131 6.61 10.48 10.73
N ILE A 132 7.64 10.83 9.96
CA ILE A 132 7.79 10.46 8.55
C ILE A 132 9.14 9.77 8.32
N TYR A 133 9.09 8.62 7.61
CA TYR A 133 10.27 7.83 7.26
C TYR A 133 10.28 7.48 5.79
N GLY A 134 11.47 7.43 5.19
CA GLY A 134 11.73 6.96 3.84
C GLY A 134 12.39 7.98 2.91
N PRO A 135 12.81 7.54 1.72
CA PRO A 135 13.46 8.39 0.74
C PRO A 135 12.44 9.10 -0.17
N GLY A 136 12.85 10.21 -0.80
CA GLY A 136 12.03 10.87 -1.82
C GLY A 136 12.47 12.27 -2.18
N ASP A 137 11.79 12.85 -3.16
CA ASP A 137 12.06 14.20 -3.68
C ASP A 137 11.58 15.33 -2.76
N TYR A 138 10.66 15.03 -1.84
CA TYR A 138 10.14 15.98 -0.87
C TYR A 138 10.98 16.09 0.41
N VAL A 139 12.00 15.22 0.61
CA VAL A 139 12.80 15.13 1.85
C VAL A 139 13.44 16.45 2.24
N LYS A 140 14.06 17.18 1.28
CA LYS A 140 14.76 18.43 1.60
C LYS A 140 13.84 19.49 2.19
N GLU A 141 12.64 19.62 1.63
CA GLU A 141 11.64 20.55 2.10
C GLU A 141 11.06 20.12 3.44
N LEU A 142 10.77 18.82 3.60
CA LEU A 142 10.30 18.25 4.86
C LEU A 142 11.30 18.51 6.01
N GLN A 143 12.61 18.38 5.75
CA GLN A 143 13.63 18.68 6.75
C GLN A 143 13.65 20.17 7.16
N GLN A 144 13.38 21.10 6.25
CA GLN A 144 13.24 22.51 6.57
C GLN A 144 12.00 22.76 7.44
N ILE A 145 10.87 22.16 7.06
CA ILE A 145 9.62 22.26 7.82
C ILE A 145 9.80 21.69 9.24
N ALA A 146 10.49 20.56 9.39
CA ALA A 146 10.76 19.95 10.68
C ALA A 146 11.65 20.80 11.60
N GLN A 147 12.44 21.74 11.05
CA GLN A 147 13.19 22.73 11.84
C GLN A 147 12.28 23.88 12.33
N GLU A 148 11.19 24.15 11.63
CA GLU A 148 10.24 25.22 11.96
C GLU A 148 9.10 24.76 12.88
N ASP A 149 8.72 23.49 12.80
CA ASP A 149 7.62 22.89 13.57
C ASP A 149 8.11 21.60 14.27
N GLU A 150 8.38 21.70 15.56
CA GLU A 150 8.89 20.61 16.41
C GLU A 150 7.95 19.38 16.51
N ARG A 151 6.69 19.55 16.09
CA ARG A 151 5.73 18.43 16.02
C ARG A 151 5.96 17.51 14.82
N ILE A 152 6.80 17.91 13.87
CA ILE A 152 7.08 17.15 12.65
C ILE A 152 8.49 16.58 12.71
N PHE A 153 8.59 15.26 12.62
CA PHE A 153 9.85 14.54 12.69
C PHE A 153 10.10 13.75 11.41
N TYR A 154 11.27 13.93 10.81
CA TYR A 154 11.76 13.10 9.72
C TYR A 154 12.92 12.21 10.20
N GLY A 155 12.68 10.90 10.22
CA GLY A 155 13.61 9.91 10.76
C GLY A 155 14.51 9.21 9.73
N GLY A 156 14.49 9.65 8.46
CA GLY A 156 15.32 9.04 7.42
C GLY A 156 14.82 7.65 6.99
N MET A 157 15.76 6.77 6.65
CA MET A 157 15.47 5.38 6.28
C MET A 157 15.82 4.44 7.43
N LEU A 158 14.94 3.50 7.70
CA LEU A 158 15.11 2.42 8.68
C LEU A 158 14.93 1.07 8.02
N LEU A 159 15.36 0.02 8.71
CA LEU A 159 15.03 -1.36 8.31
C LEU A 159 13.53 -1.62 8.47
N ASN A 160 12.99 -2.52 7.65
CA ASN A 160 11.55 -2.83 7.72
C ASN A 160 11.10 -3.30 9.12
N SER A 161 11.93 -4.08 9.80
CA SER A 161 11.65 -4.54 11.18
C SER A 161 11.50 -3.38 12.17
N GLU A 162 12.30 -2.31 12.03
CA GLU A 162 12.24 -1.11 12.86
C GLU A 162 11.01 -0.25 12.52
N ILE A 163 10.65 -0.18 11.22
CA ILE A 163 9.42 0.50 10.76
C ILE A 163 8.19 -0.16 11.38
N VAL A 164 8.10 -1.49 11.33
CA VAL A 164 6.97 -2.23 11.92
C VAL A 164 6.84 -1.99 13.43
N GLU A 165 7.93 -1.88 14.16
CA GLU A 165 7.90 -1.53 15.60
C GLU A 165 7.31 -0.13 15.80
N LYS A 166 7.74 0.84 14.99
CA LYS A 166 7.21 2.22 15.05
C LYS A 166 5.77 2.33 14.60
N GLU A 167 5.33 1.51 13.65
CA GLU A 167 3.91 1.40 13.29
C GLU A 167 3.06 0.94 14.47
N GLN A 168 3.55 -0.01 15.27
CA GLN A 168 2.85 -0.48 16.47
C GLN A 168 2.86 0.55 17.61
N GLU A 169 3.87 1.40 17.71
CA GLU A 169 3.95 2.50 18.67
C GLU A 169 3.04 3.68 18.28
N ALA A 170 2.73 3.84 17.00
CA ALA A 170 1.94 4.95 16.48
C ALA A 170 0.46 4.86 16.88
N THR A 171 -0.20 6.02 16.95
CA THR A 171 -1.63 6.13 17.22
C THR A 171 -2.45 5.96 15.95
N LEU A 172 -1.98 6.51 14.83
CA LEU A 172 -2.65 6.50 13.53
C LEU A 172 -1.62 6.40 12.41
N LEU A 173 -1.79 5.44 11.51
CA LEU A 173 -1.00 5.33 10.29
C LEU A 173 -1.73 6.04 9.15
N VAL A 174 -1.01 6.84 8.36
CA VAL A 174 -1.63 7.65 7.32
C VAL A 174 -1.08 7.28 5.95
N ASN A 175 -1.95 6.97 5.00
CA ASN A 175 -1.62 6.78 3.59
C ASN A 175 -2.37 7.82 2.75
N PRO A 176 -1.81 9.02 2.53
CA PRO A 176 -2.50 10.16 1.91
C PRO A 176 -2.41 10.13 0.38
N ARG A 177 -2.27 8.95 -0.23
CA ARG A 177 -2.04 8.80 -1.67
C ARG A 177 -3.17 9.43 -2.48
N PRO A 178 -2.89 10.42 -3.37
CA PRO A 178 -3.92 11.06 -4.18
C PRO A 178 -4.63 10.06 -5.11
N THR A 179 -5.94 10.24 -5.30
CA THR A 179 -6.77 9.37 -6.15
C THR A 179 -6.96 9.87 -7.57
N GLY A 180 -6.57 11.13 -7.86
CA GLY A 180 -6.81 11.79 -9.14
C GLY A 180 -5.95 11.28 -10.32
N GLU A 181 -4.90 10.53 -10.06
CA GLU A 181 -4.01 10.03 -11.10
C GLU A 181 -4.56 8.75 -11.74
N GLU A 182 -4.50 8.66 -13.07
CA GLU A 182 -5.09 7.54 -13.81
C GLU A 182 -4.55 6.17 -13.38
N TYR A 183 -3.26 6.08 -13.08
CA TYR A 183 -2.62 4.80 -12.69
C TYR A 183 -3.12 4.24 -11.36
N VAL A 184 -3.71 5.07 -10.50
CA VAL A 184 -4.15 4.67 -9.16
C VAL A 184 -5.24 3.60 -9.19
N LYS A 185 -6.10 3.60 -10.22
CA LYS A 185 -7.13 2.57 -10.41
C LYS A 185 -6.58 1.18 -10.70
N TYR A 186 -5.33 1.11 -11.17
CA TYR A 186 -4.64 -0.14 -11.50
C TYR A 186 -3.71 -0.63 -10.39
N SER A 187 -3.64 0.06 -9.26
CA SER A 187 -2.73 -0.28 -8.19
C SER A 187 -3.43 -0.33 -6.83
N PHE A 188 -2.90 -1.17 -5.97
CA PHE A 188 -3.24 -1.17 -4.55
C PHE A 188 -1.94 -0.99 -3.76
N PRO A 189 -1.84 -0.01 -2.84
CA PRO A 189 -0.62 0.21 -2.08
C PRO A 189 -0.37 -0.95 -1.12
N SER A 190 0.72 -1.68 -1.32
CA SER A 190 1.17 -2.75 -0.40
C SER A 190 1.27 -2.28 1.06
N LYS A 191 1.60 -1.02 1.23
CA LYS A 191 1.67 -0.33 2.52
C LYS A 191 0.37 -0.37 3.33
N THR A 192 -0.78 -0.31 2.67
CA THR A 192 -2.07 -0.45 3.36
C THR A 192 -2.20 -1.81 4.05
N MET A 193 -1.71 -2.89 3.41
CA MET A 193 -1.70 -4.22 4.00
C MET A 193 -0.75 -4.31 5.21
N GLU A 194 0.45 -3.76 5.08
CA GLU A 194 1.45 -3.72 6.16
C GLU A 194 0.92 -2.94 7.35
N TYR A 195 0.35 -1.76 7.11
CA TYR A 195 -0.27 -0.93 8.13
C TYR A 195 -1.42 -1.64 8.86
N MET A 196 -2.33 -2.28 8.12
CA MET A 196 -3.40 -3.06 8.73
C MET A 196 -2.84 -4.24 9.53
N ALA A 197 -1.80 -4.93 9.04
CA ALA A 197 -1.17 -6.05 9.72
C ALA A 197 -0.46 -5.63 11.02
N SER A 198 -0.01 -4.39 11.16
CA SER A 198 0.58 -3.87 12.40
C SER A 198 -0.42 -3.81 13.56
N GLY A 199 -1.73 -3.72 13.26
CA GLY A 199 -2.79 -3.56 14.24
C GLY A 199 -3.00 -2.12 14.71
N THR A 200 -2.36 -1.15 14.07
CA THR A 200 -2.61 0.27 14.27
C THR A 200 -3.65 0.76 13.26
N PRO A 201 -4.62 1.59 13.65
CA PRO A 201 -5.64 2.08 12.74
C PRO A 201 -5.06 2.89 11.59
N VAL A 202 -5.68 2.76 10.42
CA VAL A 202 -5.20 3.35 9.16
C VAL A 202 -6.17 4.41 8.66
N LEU A 203 -5.66 5.60 8.36
CA LEU A 203 -6.33 6.62 7.56
C LEU A 203 -5.77 6.54 6.13
N THR A 204 -6.63 6.31 5.15
CA THR A 204 -6.24 6.25 3.73
C THR A 204 -7.27 6.93 2.84
N THR A 205 -6.87 7.34 1.65
CA THR A 205 -7.80 7.85 0.63
C THR A 205 -8.69 6.72 0.10
N VAL A 206 -9.82 7.07 -0.52
CA VAL A 206 -10.74 6.11 -1.16
C VAL A 206 -10.15 5.68 -2.51
N LEU A 207 -9.17 4.80 -2.46
CA LEU A 207 -8.45 4.35 -3.66
C LEU A 207 -9.39 3.58 -4.59
N PRO A 208 -9.47 3.93 -5.89
CA PRO A 208 -10.34 3.25 -6.86
C PRO A 208 -10.09 1.74 -7.00
N GLY A 209 -8.86 1.29 -6.72
CA GLY A 209 -8.49 -0.13 -6.74
C GLY A 209 -8.74 -0.87 -5.42
N MET A 210 -9.24 -0.20 -4.38
CA MET A 210 -9.49 -0.82 -3.08
C MET A 210 -10.81 -1.61 -3.09
N PRO A 211 -10.80 -2.92 -2.83
CA PRO A 211 -12.03 -3.70 -2.66
C PRO A 211 -12.87 -3.18 -1.49
N LYS A 212 -14.20 -3.17 -1.65
CA LYS A 212 -15.12 -2.67 -0.62
C LYS A 212 -15.04 -3.43 0.70
N GLU A 213 -14.53 -4.65 0.67
CA GLU A 213 -14.30 -5.49 1.85
C GLU A 213 -13.35 -4.85 2.87
N TYR A 214 -12.46 -3.94 2.43
CA TYR A 214 -11.53 -3.20 3.30
C TYR A 214 -12.18 -2.05 4.05
N TYR A 215 -13.29 -1.51 3.54
CA TYR A 215 -13.94 -0.30 4.03
C TYR A 215 -14.27 -0.31 5.54
N PRO A 216 -14.78 -1.41 6.12
CA PRO A 216 -15.07 -1.45 7.54
C PRO A 216 -13.83 -1.34 8.44
N TYR A 217 -12.62 -1.52 7.89
CA TYR A 217 -11.39 -1.68 8.66
C TYR A 217 -10.46 -0.47 8.62
N VAL A 218 -10.74 0.51 7.76
CA VAL A 218 -9.92 1.73 7.64
C VAL A 218 -10.76 2.98 7.91
N PHE A 219 -10.11 4.11 8.17
CA PHE A 219 -10.71 5.43 8.10
C PHE A 219 -10.45 6.02 6.72
N PHE A 220 -11.36 6.84 6.21
CA PHE A 220 -11.23 7.44 4.89
C PHE A 220 -10.92 8.92 4.95
N LEU A 221 -9.90 9.31 4.19
CA LEU A 221 -9.60 10.69 3.82
C LEU A 221 -10.36 11.00 2.52
N GLU A 222 -11.53 11.61 2.63
CA GLU A 222 -12.38 11.95 1.48
C GLU A 222 -11.92 13.23 0.78
N ASP A 223 -11.44 14.19 1.56
CA ASP A 223 -10.85 15.44 1.05
C ASP A 223 -9.33 15.38 1.21
N GLU A 224 -8.64 15.15 0.09
CA GLU A 224 -7.19 14.92 0.02
C GLU A 224 -6.37 16.21 0.14
N THR A 225 -7.03 17.37 0.27
CA THR A 225 -6.37 18.66 0.46
C THR A 225 -5.77 18.81 1.85
N ALA A 226 -4.86 19.76 2.03
CA ALA A 226 -4.33 20.09 3.34
C ALA A 226 -5.45 20.49 4.32
N GLU A 227 -6.47 21.19 3.84
CA GLU A 227 -7.66 21.59 4.62
C GLU A 227 -8.49 20.37 5.05
N GLY A 228 -8.67 19.38 4.17
CA GLY A 228 -9.36 18.13 4.48
C GLY A 228 -8.63 17.33 5.54
N ILE A 229 -7.31 17.22 5.41
CA ILE A 229 -6.45 16.56 6.40
C ILE A 229 -6.49 17.30 7.73
N ALA A 230 -6.43 18.64 7.73
CA ALA A 230 -6.52 19.45 8.95
C ALA A 230 -7.84 19.29 9.69
N ARG A 231 -8.94 18.95 9.00
CA ARG A 231 -10.25 18.66 9.61
C ARG A 231 -10.29 17.23 10.21
N ILE A 232 -9.85 16.22 9.46
CA ILE A 232 -10.04 14.81 9.86
C ILE A 232 -9.09 14.38 10.99
N LEU A 233 -7.86 14.89 11.01
CA LEU A 233 -6.87 14.46 12.01
C LEU A 233 -7.29 14.76 13.45
N PRO A 234 -7.81 15.97 13.82
CA PRO A 234 -8.31 16.23 15.15
C PRO A 234 -9.45 15.28 15.55
N GLU A 235 -10.39 14.98 14.65
CA GLU A 235 -11.50 14.07 14.89
C GLU A 235 -11.02 12.66 15.22
N LEU A 236 -10.07 12.15 14.45
CA LEU A 236 -9.55 10.80 14.66
C LEU A 236 -8.65 10.72 15.90
N LEU A 237 -7.81 11.73 16.12
CA LEU A 237 -6.93 11.77 17.28
C LEU A 237 -7.65 12.13 18.59
N ALA A 238 -8.90 12.59 18.56
CA ALA A 238 -9.74 12.78 19.74
C ALA A 238 -10.42 11.49 20.20
N LYS A 239 -10.45 10.44 19.38
CA LYS A 239 -11.05 9.15 19.74
C LYS A 239 -10.31 8.50 20.91
N SER A 240 -11.02 7.66 21.66
CA SER A 240 -10.42 6.92 22.77
C SER A 240 -9.34 5.94 22.29
N GLU A 241 -8.43 5.58 23.17
CA GLU A 241 -7.39 4.58 22.84
C GLU A 241 -8.02 3.22 22.53
N GLU A 242 -9.11 2.87 23.20
CA GLU A 242 -9.86 1.63 23.01
C GLU A 242 -10.52 1.59 21.63
N GLU A 243 -11.21 2.68 21.19
CA GLU A 243 -11.82 2.74 19.85
C GLU A 243 -10.77 2.58 18.74
N LEU A 244 -9.63 3.26 18.88
CA LEU A 244 -8.54 3.18 17.91
C LEU A 244 -7.90 1.79 17.90
N PHE A 245 -7.67 1.21 19.07
CA PHE A 245 -7.10 -0.13 19.20
C PHE A 245 -8.04 -1.21 18.66
N GLU A 246 -9.33 -1.11 18.91
CA GLU A 246 -10.32 -2.03 18.35
C GLU A 246 -10.36 -1.95 16.82
N LYS A 247 -10.35 -0.73 16.26
CA LYS A 247 -10.33 -0.52 14.80
C LYS A 247 -9.10 -1.17 14.18
N GLY A 248 -7.92 -0.92 14.73
CA GLY A 248 -6.65 -1.51 14.27
C GLY A 248 -6.62 -3.04 14.42
N SER A 249 -7.10 -3.57 15.54
CA SER A 249 -7.15 -5.00 15.80
C SER A 249 -8.06 -5.73 14.81
N ARG A 250 -9.23 -5.16 14.47
CA ARG A 250 -10.13 -5.70 13.46
C ARG A 250 -9.51 -5.67 12.05
N ALA A 251 -8.80 -4.58 11.71
CA ALA A 251 -8.08 -4.47 10.45
C ALA A 251 -7.00 -5.57 10.34
N ARG A 252 -6.23 -5.78 11.41
CA ARG A 252 -5.22 -6.82 11.49
C ARG A 252 -5.81 -8.22 11.33
N ALA A 253 -6.87 -8.55 12.07
CA ALA A 253 -7.52 -9.84 11.96
C ALA A 253 -7.97 -10.11 10.51
N PHE A 254 -8.62 -9.15 9.87
CA PHE A 254 -9.05 -9.27 8.48
C PHE A 254 -7.91 -9.61 7.52
N VAL A 255 -6.79 -8.87 7.57
CA VAL A 255 -5.68 -9.10 6.61
C VAL A 255 -4.88 -10.35 6.93
N LEU A 256 -4.69 -10.68 8.21
CA LEU A 256 -3.97 -11.89 8.60
C LEU A 256 -4.79 -13.18 8.36
N ASP A 257 -6.10 -13.13 8.46
CA ASP A 257 -6.96 -14.30 8.24
C ASP A 257 -7.27 -14.50 6.75
N GLN A 258 -7.52 -13.40 6.00
CA GLN A 258 -8.09 -13.49 4.66
C GLN A 258 -7.16 -13.01 3.54
N ARG A 259 -6.08 -12.32 3.86
CA ARG A 259 -5.17 -11.66 2.89
C ARG A 259 -3.69 -11.93 3.17
N ASN A 260 -3.39 -12.97 3.97
CA ASN A 260 -2.00 -13.35 4.20
C ASN A 260 -1.40 -14.07 2.97
N ASN A 261 -0.07 -14.15 2.93
CA ASN A 261 0.68 -14.75 1.84
C ASN A 261 0.29 -16.22 1.54
N LEU A 262 -0.12 -17.01 2.54
CA LEU A 262 -0.54 -18.39 2.33
C LEU A 262 -1.92 -18.48 1.66
N VAL A 263 -2.89 -17.70 2.15
CA VAL A 263 -4.24 -17.63 1.56
C VAL A 263 -4.17 -17.12 0.12
N GLN A 264 -3.38 -16.08 -0.13
CA GLN A 264 -3.22 -15.53 -1.47
C GLN A 264 -2.53 -16.51 -2.42
N ALA A 265 -1.51 -17.24 -1.97
CA ALA A 265 -0.88 -18.29 -2.77
C ALA A 265 -1.86 -19.42 -3.12
N GLN A 266 -2.77 -19.77 -2.20
CA GLN A 266 -3.77 -20.82 -2.44
C GLN A 266 -4.77 -20.44 -3.54
N LYS A 267 -5.13 -19.16 -3.68
CA LYS A 267 -5.97 -18.68 -4.80
C LYS A 267 -5.29 -18.90 -6.16
N ILE A 268 -3.96 -18.71 -6.23
CA ILE A 268 -3.20 -18.99 -7.47
C ILE A 268 -3.24 -20.49 -7.78
N ILE A 269 -3.07 -21.35 -6.78
CA ILE A 269 -3.11 -22.81 -6.97
C ILE A 269 -4.50 -23.24 -7.46
N GLN A 270 -5.57 -22.73 -6.87
CA GLN A 270 -6.94 -23.02 -7.28
C GLN A 270 -7.25 -22.55 -8.71
N MET A 271 -6.71 -21.42 -9.15
CA MET A 271 -6.84 -20.97 -10.54
C MET A 271 -6.18 -21.93 -11.55
N LEU A 272 -5.17 -22.70 -11.11
CA LEU A 272 -4.40 -23.61 -11.96
C LEU A 272 -4.95 -25.06 -11.97
N SER A 273 -5.89 -25.37 -11.08
CA SER A 273 -6.54 -26.69 -10.98
C SER A 273 -7.65 -26.83 -12.00
#